data_536c269d486011e44de3f14a1738ce48
#
_entry.id   536c269d486011e44de3f14a1738ce48
#
_cell.length_a   1.000
_cell.length_b   1.000
_cell.length_c   1.000
_cell.angle_alpha   90.00
_cell.angle_beta   90.00
_cell.angle_gamma   90.00
#
_symmetry.space_group_name_H-M   'P 1'
#
loop_
_entity.id
_entity.type
_entity.pdbx_description
1 polymer ?
#
loop_
_entity_poly.entity_id
_entity_poly.type
_entity_poly.pdbx_seq_one_letter_code
_entity_poly.pdbx_strand_id
1 'polypeptide(L)'
;MKKRSILCVGAMTAFLVSAPGWGEGDPARGWARAQMCAGCHGIPDYRTAYPEVYPVPRLGGQQAAYIVKSLQDYKSGARKHPSMVAIAATLSDQDMADLAAYYNDTTVEARK
;
A
#
# COMPACT_ATOMS: atom_id res chain seq x y z
N MET A 1 43.54 -51.45 14.33
CA MET A 1 43.17 -50.40 13.33
C MET A 1 41.96 -49.64 13.87
N LYS A 2 42.16 -48.41 14.40
CA LYS A 2 41.09 -47.58 14.97
C LYS A 2 40.56 -46.64 13.83
N LYS A 3 39.32 -46.84 13.38
CA LYS A 3 38.66 -45.94 12.44
C LYS A 3 38.23 -44.70 13.19
N ARG A 4 38.80 -43.55 12.83
CA ARG A 4 38.40 -42.24 13.33
C ARG A 4 37.27 -41.72 12.41
N SER A 5 36.04 -41.67 12.94
CA SER A 5 34.91 -41.01 12.29
C SER A 5 35.05 -39.50 12.49
N ILE A 6 35.19 -38.77 11.40
CA ILE A 6 35.18 -37.32 11.41
C ILE A 6 33.73 -36.90 11.24
N LEU A 7 33.12 -36.36 12.30
CA LEU A 7 31.83 -35.67 12.21
C LEU A 7 32.06 -34.25 11.62
N CYS A 8 31.63 -34.04 10.38
CA CYS A 8 31.51 -32.70 9.84
C CYS A 8 30.22 -32.03 10.38
N VAL A 9 30.38 -31.16 11.36
CA VAL A 9 29.31 -30.28 11.82
C VAL A 9 29.21 -29.11 10.83
N GLY A 10 28.25 -29.22 9.93
CA GLY A 10 27.92 -28.13 9.02
C GLY A 10 27.21 -27.00 9.80
N ALA A 11 27.89 -25.89 9.99
CA ALA A 11 27.28 -24.69 10.52
C ALA A 11 26.35 -24.07 9.46
N MET A 12 25.04 -24.25 9.65
CA MET A 12 24.02 -23.65 8.81
C MET A 12 23.81 -22.19 9.28
N THR A 13 24.52 -21.26 8.65
CA THR A 13 24.33 -19.83 8.85
C THR A 13 22.98 -19.41 8.28
N ALA A 14 22.00 -19.20 9.17
CA ALA A 14 20.72 -18.59 8.79
C ALA A 14 20.96 -17.12 8.44
N PHE A 15 20.88 -16.78 7.16
CA PHE A 15 20.79 -15.39 6.71
C PHE A 15 19.41 -14.84 7.10
N LEU A 16 19.38 -14.02 8.14
CA LEU A 16 18.23 -13.19 8.47
C LEU A 16 18.14 -12.10 7.40
N VAL A 17 17.31 -12.31 6.38
CA VAL A 17 16.90 -11.27 5.46
C VAL A 17 15.99 -10.33 6.23
N SER A 18 16.54 -9.20 6.70
CA SER A 18 15.75 -8.11 7.23
C SER A 18 14.93 -7.55 6.06
N ALA A 19 13.64 -7.86 6.00
CA ALA A 19 12.71 -7.14 5.14
C ALA A 19 12.74 -5.66 5.52
N PRO A 20 12.72 -4.69 4.57
CA PRO A 20 12.62 -3.29 4.89
C PRO A 20 11.37 -3.10 5.73
N GLY A 21 11.55 -2.68 6.97
CA GLY A 21 10.48 -2.48 7.94
C GLY A 21 9.65 -1.26 7.54
N TRP A 22 8.66 -1.49 6.74
CA TRP A 22 7.55 -0.55 6.60
C TRP A 22 6.76 -0.67 7.88
N GLY A 23 6.63 0.44 8.60
CA GLY A 23 5.80 0.44 9.81
C GLY A 23 4.42 -0.10 9.47
N GLU A 24 3.89 -0.94 10.36
CA GLU A 24 2.52 -1.41 10.23
C GLU A 24 1.58 -0.22 10.08
N GLY A 25 0.69 -0.24 9.08
CA GLY A 25 -0.23 0.87 8.81
C GLY A 25 -1.28 0.99 9.92
N ASP A 26 -1.58 2.22 10.32
CA ASP A 26 -2.61 2.53 11.31
C ASP A 26 -3.88 3.02 10.61
N PRO A 27 -5.01 2.29 10.68
CA PRO A 27 -6.24 2.68 10.04
C PRO A 27 -6.84 3.98 10.59
N ALA A 28 -6.55 4.38 11.81
CA ALA A 28 -7.04 5.65 12.38
C ALA A 28 -6.31 6.85 11.74
N ARG A 29 -4.99 6.75 11.57
CA ARG A 29 -4.24 7.75 10.80
C ARG A 29 -4.63 7.74 9.33
N GLY A 30 -4.86 6.53 8.78
CA GLY A 30 -5.35 6.34 7.42
C GLY A 30 -6.67 7.03 7.18
N TRP A 31 -7.62 6.94 8.11
CA TRP A 31 -8.89 7.67 8.04
C TRP A 31 -8.69 9.19 7.95
N ALA A 32 -7.82 9.75 8.77
CA ALA A 32 -7.54 11.19 8.72
C ALA A 32 -6.97 11.63 7.37
N ARG A 33 -6.09 10.82 6.77
CA ARG A 33 -5.53 11.05 5.42
C ARG A 33 -6.55 10.82 4.31
N ALA A 34 -7.45 9.84 4.46
CA ALA A 34 -8.44 9.46 3.47
C ALA A 34 -9.45 10.57 3.15
N GLN A 35 -9.53 11.62 3.97
CA GLN A 35 -10.42 12.76 3.70
C GLN A 35 -10.11 13.43 2.35
N MET A 36 -8.83 13.51 1.96
CA MET A 36 -8.43 14.02 0.65
C MET A 36 -8.84 13.08 -0.50
N CYS A 37 -8.93 11.78 -0.24
CA CYS A 37 -9.30 10.77 -1.23
C CYS A 37 -10.82 10.72 -1.46
N ALA A 38 -11.59 10.95 -0.40
CA ALA A 38 -13.05 10.85 -0.40
C ALA A 38 -13.74 11.81 -1.37
N GLY A 39 -13.10 12.93 -1.71
CA GLY A 39 -13.61 13.90 -2.68
C GLY A 39 -13.84 13.33 -4.08
N CYS A 40 -13.11 12.26 -4.42
CA CYS A 40 -13.30 11.53 -5.67
C CYS A 40 -13.72 10.07 -5.41
N HIS A 41 -12.93 9.34 -4.63
CA HIS A 41 -13.15 7.91 -4.36
C HIS A 41 -14.33 7.63 -3.43
N GLY A 42 -14.87 8.65 -2.80
CA GLY A 42 -16.00 8.53 -1.90
C GLY A 42 -17.36 8.74 -2.54
N ILE A 43 -17.45 9.04 -3.82
CA ILE A 43 -18.70 9.32 -4.53
C ILE A 43 -19.05 8.10 -5.40
N PRO A 44 -20.22 7.46 -5.19
CA PRO A 44 -20.63 6.35 -6.01
C PRO A 44 -20.68 6.73 -7.51
N ASP A 45 -20.15 5.87 -8.37
CA ASP A 45 -20.16 6.00 -9.82
C ASP A 45 -19.57 7.31 -10.37
N TYR A 46 -18.72 7.97 -9.57
CA TYR A 46 -18.09 9.22 -9.95
C TYR A 46 -17.14 9.05 -11.13
N ARG A 47 -17.22 10.01 -12.04
CA ARG A 47 -16.32 10.11 -13.20
C ARG A 47 -15.71 11.51 -13.22
N THR A 48 -14.43 11.58 -13.44
CA THR A 48 -13.76 12.86 -13.72
C THR A 48 -14.15 13.36 -15.12
N ALA A 49 -14.21 14.68 -15.29
CA ALA A 49 -14.49 15.29 -16.59
C ALA A 49 -13.24 15.90 -17.24
N TYR A 50 -12.21 16.18 -16.45
CA TYR A 50 -10.98 16.81 -16.92
C TYR A 50 -9.76 16.24 -16.15
N PRO A 51 -8.60 16.06 -16.80
CA PRO A 51 -8.32 16.26 -18.24
C PRO A 51 -8.94 15.19 -19.15
N GLU A 52 -9.40 14.10 -18.57
CA GLU A 52 -10.04 12.98 -19.28
C GLU A 52 -11.24 12.47 -18.48
N VAL A 53 -12.24 11.94 -19.18
CA VAL A 53 -13.36 11.26 -18.54
C VAL A 53 -12.89 9.89 -18.06
N TYR A 54 -12.73 9.74 -16.75
CA TYR A 54 -12.24 8.52 -16.15
C TYR A 54 -13.13 8.05 -15.00
N PRO A 55 -13.55 6.77 -14.94
CA PRO A 55 -14.29 6.24 -13.81
C PRO A 55 -13.36 6.15 -12.59
N VAL A 56 -13.77 6.77 -11.48
CA VAL A 56 -13.00 6.76 -10.25
C VAL A 56 -13.28 5.45 -9.50
N PRO A 57 -12.26 4.61 -9.21
CA PRO A 57 -12.50 3.33 -8.57
C PRO A 57 -12.86 3.50 -7.09
N ARG A 58 -13.64 2.55 -6.57
CA ARG A 58 -13.81 2.36 -5.14
C ARG A 58 -12.54 1.78 -4.52
N LEU A 59 -12.23 2.16 -3.30
CA LEU A 59 -11.02 1.73 -2.61
C LEU A 59 -11.29 0.77 -1.45
N GLY A 60 -12.45 0.84 -0.83
CA GLY A 60 -12.81 -0.02 0.31
C GLY A 60 -12.78 -1.50 -0.06
N GLY A 61 -12.18 -2.32 0.80
CA GLY A 61 -12.01 -3.75 0.60
C GLY A 61 -10.87 -4.16 -0.32
N GLN A 62 -10.06 -3.20 -0.78
CA GLN A 62 -8.87 -3.51 -1.60
C GLN A 62 -7.74 -4.06 -0.73
N GLN A 63 -6.91 -4.94 -1.30
CA GLN A 63 -5.74 -5.48 -0.59
C GLN A 63 -4.75 -4.37 -0.26
N ALA A 64 -4.30 -4.31 1.00
CA ALA A 64 -3.40 -3.27 1.48
C ALA A 64 -2.10 -3.18 0.66
N ALA A 65 -1.49 -4.32 0.35
CA ALA A 65 -0.27 -4.36 -0.48
C ALA A 65 -0.49 -3.77 -1.89
N TYR A 66 -1.67 -3.98 -2.48
CA TYR A 66 -2.01 -3.39 -3.77
C TYR A 66 -2.18 -1.87 -3.69
N ILE A 67 -2.79 -1.35 -2.62
CA ILE A 67 -2.95 0.09 -2.41
C ILE A 67 -1.58 0.76 -2.28
N VAL A 68 -0.71 0.22 -1.41
CA VAL A 68 0.66 0.73 -1.24
C VAL A 68 1.40 0.76 -2.57
N LYS A 69 1.41 -0.37 -3.29
CA LYS A 69 2.11 -0.47 -4.57
C LYS A 69 1.56 0.52 -5.60
N SER A 70 0.26 0.67 -5.68
CA SER A 70 -0.39 1.60 -6.61
C SER A 70 -0.01 3.06 -6.33
N LEU A 71 0.00 3.47 -5.05
CA LEU A 71 0.40 4.82 -4.65
C LEU A 71 1.88 5.09 -4.94
N GLN A 72 2.74 4.09 -4.71
CA GLN A 72 4.17 4.18 -5.08
C GLN A 72 4.37 4.32 -6.59
N ASP A 73 3.62 3.56 -7.37
CA ASP A 73 3.70 3.62 -8.84
C ASP A 73 3.25 4.98 -9.37
N TYR A 74 2.24 5.59 -8.78
CA TYR A 74 1.87 6.96 -9.10
C TYR A 74 2.95 7.95 -8.68
N LYS A 75 3.52 7.81 -7.47
CA LYS A 75 4.58 8.70 -6.96
C LYS A 75 5.84 8.63 -7.79
N SER A 76 6.22 7.46 -8.28
CA SER A 76 7.40 7.25 -9.12
C SER A 76 7.16 7.58 -10.60
N GLY A 77 5.91 7.75 -11.02
CA GLY A 77 5.54 7.96 -12.42
C GLY A 77 5.45 6.66 -13.25
N ALA A 78 5.60 5.49 -12.63
CA ALA A 78 5.40 4.20 -13.29
C ALA A 78 3.93 4.01 -13.71
N ARG A 79 3.00 4.58 -12.95
CA ARG A 79 1.58 4.66 -13.25
C ARG A 79 1.20 6.11 -13.54
N LYS A 80 0.43 6.32 -14.62
CA LYS A 80 0.14 7.66 -15.13
C LYS A 80 -1.34 7.99 -14.94
N HIS A 81 -1.62 8.97 -14.13
CA HIS A 81 -2.91 9.64 -14.00
C HIS A 81 -2.63 11.00 -13.32
N PRO A 82 -2.82 12.14 -13.98
CA PRO A 82 -2.34 13.44 -13.48
C PRO A 82 -2.76 13.75 -12.05
N SER A 83 -4.04 13.57 -11.71
CA SER A 83 -4.54 13.83 -10.36
C SER A 83 -3.92 12.89 -9.32
N MET A 84 -3.81 11.59 -9.65
CA MET A 84 -3.23 10.62 -8.70
C MET A 84 -1.72 10.80 -8.53
N VAL A 85 -1.00 11.17 -9.58
CA VAL A 85 0.43 11.51 -9.49
C VAL A 85 0.63 12.69 -8.54
N ALA A 86 -0.16 13.75 -8.68
CA ALA A 86 -0.09 14.94 -7.83
C ALA A 86 -0.39 14.59 -6.36
N ILE A 87 -1.41 13.79 -6.08
CA ILE A 87 -1.77 13.36 -4.73
C ILE A 87 -0.68 12.46 -4.14
N ALA A 88 -0.25 11.43 -4.87
CA ALA A 88 0.74 10.48 -4.39
C ALA A 88 2.10 11.14 -4.10
N ALA A 89 2.46 12.20 -4.82
CA ALA A 89 3.67 12.97 -4.58
C ALA A 89 3.72 13.58 -3.16
N THR A 90 2.57 13.87 -2.56
CA THR A 90 2.47 14.45 -1.21
C THR A 90 2.54 13.42 -0.08
N LEU A 91 2.45 12.13 -0.39
CA LEU A 91 2.38 11.06 0.60
C LEU A 91 3.77 10.54 0.96
N SER A 92 4.01 10.33 2.26
CA SER A 92 5.12 9.53 2.75
C SER A 92 4.81 8.03 2.62
N ASP A 93 5.82 7.18 2.77
CA ASP A 93 5.61 5.72 2.76
C ASP A 93 4.72 5.27 3.93
N GLN A 94 4.83 5.96 5.09
CA GLN A 94 3.95 5.70 6.24
C GLN A 94 2.50 6.12 5.93
N ASP A 95 2.27 7.26 5.27
CA ASP A 95 0.93 7.66 4.85
C ASP A 95 0.29 6.62 3.91
N MET A 96 1.09 6.06 3.00
CA MET A 96 0.61 5.01 2.09
C MET A 96 0.24 3.72 2.84
N ALA A 97 1.04 3.33 3.85
CA ALA A 97 0.74 2.18 4.70
C ALA A 97 -0.53 2.41 5.54
N ASP A 98 -0.69 3.60 6.12
CA ASP A 98 -1.86 3.98 6.92
C ASP A 98 -3.15 4.00 6.06
N LEU A 99 -3.09 4.60 4.87
CA LEU A 99 -4.19 4.58 3.90
C LEU A 99 -4.55 3.16 3.48
N ALA A 100 -3.56 2.32 3.24
CA ALA A 100 -3.77 0.93 2.88
C ALA A 100 -4.45 0.14 4.00
N ALA A 101 -4.05 0.35 5.25
CA ALA A 101 -4.69 -0.26 6.42
C ALA A 101 -6.15 0.19 6.56
N TYR A 102 -6.44 1.46 6.31
CA TYR A 102 -7.80 2.00 6.36
C TYR A 102 -8.69 1.41 5.25
N TYR A 103 -8.24 1.43 4.01
CA TYR A 103 -9.03 0.97 2.86
C TYR A 103 -9.09 -0.56 2.71
N ASN A 104 -8.25 -1.31 3.40
CA ASN A 104 -8.36 -2.77 3.44
C ASN A 104 -9.65 -3.25 4.11
N ASP A 105 -10.28 -2.42 4.94
CA ASP A 105 -11.57 -2.70 5.56
C ASP A 105 -12.71 -2.57 4.53
N THR A 106 -13.47 -3.64 4.33
CA THR A 106 -14.62 -3.68 3.41
C THR A 106 -15.78 -2.78 3.84
N THR A 107 -15.82 -2.38 5.12
CA THR A 107 -16.91 -1.56 5.67
C THR A 107 -16.69 -0.07 5.49
N VAL A 108 -15.53 0.35 5.00
CA VAL A 108 -15.16 1.78 4.89
C VAL A 108 -16.15 2.57 4.02
N GLU A 109 -16.62 1.99 2.94
CA GLU A 109 -17.59 2.65 2.05
C GLU A 109 -19.02 2.62 2.55
N ALA A 110 -19.33 1.79 3.53
CA ALA A 110 -20.66 1.69 4.16
C ALA A 110 -20.87 2.70 5.31
N ARG A 111 -19.82 3.43 5.70
CA ARG A 111 -19.83 4.38 6.83
C ARG A 111 -20.20 5.82 6.44
N LYS A 112 -20.93 5.99 5.35
CA LYS A 112 -21.40 7.32 4.90
C LYS A 112 -22.85 7.55 5.21
#